data_931a8e5a3c8cea9e37a8f9869353ae7f
#
_entry.id   931a8e5a3c8cea9e37a8f9869353ae7f
#
_cell.length_a   1.000
_cell.length_b   1.000
_cell.length_c   1.000
_cell.angle_alpha   90.00
_cell.angle_beta   90.00
_cell.angle_gamma   90.00
#
_symmetry.space_group_name_H-M   'P 1'
#
loop_
_entity.id
_entity.type
_entity.pdbx_description
1 polymer ?
#
loop_
_entity_poly.entity_id
_entity_poly.type
_entity_poly.pdbx_seq_one_letter_code
_entity_poly.pdbx_strand_id
1 'polypeptide(L)'
;MKSSTEVTLSGSFTGVVTAPSEVGFYWRTSSSSLTNKLPASSVSMTGSDGGTFSATLSGLNPGTNYVFQAYAIVSGTGQYSSDRETFYAGSPMVFKTQEATRPAVDKDWLELASGKEGSQYVVSTTYAGERNYTVFYDTSMMTPLWTAYPLESGHMGSYQRPSSWSYNPNIAEKYQIKVTEGSYSGNTYSRGHMCPNASRNGNATMQAQTFYVTNQVPQIQNSFNSGIWSKLEGAVQDVAKTKNEEIYVVTGVAFNKEGESRTISYTSPSNAPSQQVPIPNYFYKLVLRVKTSGGTVTDAVCVAFWFEHKTYSDSYTNYTVSVDEVEAWTGFDFFVNLPSDIETRVEAKNTSWSAFTSF
;
A
#
# COMPACT_ATOMS: atom_id res chain seq x y z
N MET A 1 -24.53 -2.95 -2.10
CA MET A 1 -23.32 -2.53 -2.84
C MET A 1 -22.10 -2.89 -2.02
N LYS A 2 -21.00 -3.19 -2.64
CA LYS A 2 -19.70 -3.41 -1.97
C LYS A 2 -18.85 -2.16 -2.17
N SER A 3 -18.13 -1.78 -1.13
CA SER A 3 -17.05 -0.79 -1.20
C SER A 3 -15.75 -1.39 -0.67
N SER A 4 -14.68 -0.63 -0.63
CA SER A 4 -13.42 -1.10 -0.03
C SER A 4 -13.53 -1.35 1.48
N THR A 5 -14.42 -0.64 2.18
CA THR A 5 -14.54 -0.67 3.65
C THR A 5 -15.95 -0.94 4.16
N GLU A 6 -16.92 -1.15 3.26
CA GLU A 6 -18.32 -1.30 3.63
C GLU A 6 -19.06 -2.27 2.70
N VAL A 7 -20.01 -3.03 3.23
CA VAL A 7 -20.92 -3.90 2.48
C VAL A 7 -22.31 -3.87 3.08
N THR A 8 -23.33 -3.81 2.24
CA THR A 8 -24.72 -4.06 2.66
C THR A 8 -25.07 -5.51 2.38
N LEU A 9 -25.40 -6.25 3.42
CA LEU A 9 -25.90 -7.61 3.38
C LEU A 9 -27.42 -7.60 3.36
N SER A 10 -28.02 -8.45 2.55
CA SER A 10 -29.46 -8.63 2.47
C SER A 10 -29.84 -10.08 2.69
N GLY A 11 -30.91 -10.32 3.40
CA GLY A 11 -31.45 -11.64 3.69
C GLY A 11 -32.95 -11.69 3.57
N SER A 12 -33.48 -12.89 3.52
CA SER A 12 -34.95 -13.15 3.57
C SER A 12 -35.22 -14.35 4.47
N PHE A 13 -36.43 -14.41 4.99
CA PHE A 13 -36.96 -15.54 5.76
C PHE A 13 -38.36 -15.88 5.29
N THR A 14 -38.75 -17.14 5.44
CA THR A 14 -40.11 -17.65 5.14
C THR A 14 -40.53 -18.63 6.20
N GLY A 15 -41.83 -18.97 6.23
CA GLY A 15 -42.38 -19.93 7.21
C GLY A 15 -42.55 -19.36 8.62
N VAL A 16 -42.56 -18.05 8.76
CA VAL A 16 -42.67 -17.35 10.06
C VAL A 16 -43.87 -16.41 10.02
N VAL A 17 -44.96 -16.80 10.67
CA VAL A 17 -46.21 -16.01 10.72
C VAL A 17 -46.13 -14.81 11.67
N THR A 18 -45.16 -14.79 12.56
CA THR A 18 -44.90 -13.65 13.46
C THR A 18 -43.49 -13.13 13.17
N ALA A 19 -43.36 -11.83 13.07
CA ALA A 19 -42.05 -11.22 12.82
C ALA A 19 -41.00 -11.72 13.84
N PRO A 20 -39.83 -12.15 13.39
CA PRO A 20 -38.72 -12.50 14.29
C PRO A 20 -38.42 -11.37 15.27
N SER A 21 -38.06 -11.71 16.49
CA SER A 21 -37.68 -10.71 17.51
C SER A 21 -36.35 -10.02 17.12
N GLU A 22 -35.52 -10.69 16.34
CA GLU A 22 -34.29 -10.15 15.80
C GLU A 22 -33.89 -10.95 14.54
N VAL A 23 -33.38 -10.28 13.55
CA VAL A 23 -32.72 -10.87 12.36
C VAL A 23 -31.42 -10.14 12.09
N GLY A 24 -30.49 -10.79 11.38
CA GLY A 24 -29.20 -10.17 11.06
C GLY A 24 -28.21 -11.16 10.48
N PHE A 25 -26.94 -10.85 10.68
CA PHE A 25 -25.84 -11.67 10.19
C PHE A 25 -24.80 -11.90 11.28
N TYR A 26 -24.29 -13.13 11.34
CA TYR A 26 -23.00 -13.41 11.96
C TYR A 26 -21.93 -13.29 10.88
N TRP A 27 -20.77 -12.75 11.25
CA TRP A 27 -19.68 -12.59 10.31
C TRP A 27 -18.31 -12.83 10.96
N ARG A 28 -17.32 -13.10 10.13
CA ARG A 28 -15.91 -13.28 10.52
C ARG A 28 -14.99 -13.03 9.35
N THR A 29 -13.69 -12.84 9.60
CA THR A 29 -12.64 -13.09 8.60
C THR A 29 -12.49 -14.60 8.38
N SER A 30 -11.84 -14.99 7.29
CA SER A 30 -11.69 -16.42 6.93
C SER A 30 -11.00 -17.29 8.00
N SER A 31 -10.24 -16.68 8.91
CA SER A 31 -9.43 -17.36 9.94
C SER A 31 -10.02 -17.39 11.34
N SER A 32 -11.22 -16.85 11.58
CA SER A 32 -11.83 -16.76 12.90
C SER A 32 -13.20 -17.50 12.99
N SER A 33 -13.75 -17.62 14.20
CA SER A 33 -15.11 -18.16 14.40
C SER A 33 -16.18 -17.14 14.05
N LEU A 34 -17.37 -17.59 13.66
CA LEU A 34 -18.55 -16.75 13.41
C LEU A 34 -19.14 -16.20 14.73
N THR A 35 -18.46 -15.22 15.32
CA THR A 35 -18.83 -14.65 16.62
C THR A 35 -19.24 -13.18 16.56
N ASN A 36 -18.90 -12.48 15.48
CA ASN A 36 -19.30 -11.08 15.34
C ASN A 36 -20.76 -11.01 14.87
N LYS A 37 -21.60 -10.32 15.62
CA LYS A 37 -23.03 -10.19 15.38
C LYS A 37 -23.35 -8.83 14.78
N LEU A 38 -24.16 -8.81 13.72
CA LEU A 38 -24.65 -7.60 13.04
C LEU A 38 -26.18 -7.70 12.94
N PRO A 39 -26.95 -7.15 13.89
CA PRO A 39 -28.40 -7.07 13.77
C PRO A 39 -28.82 -6.24 12.57
N ALA A 40 -29.92 -6.61 11.94
CA ALA A 40 -30.47 -5.86 10.83
C ALA A 40 -30.99 -4.49 11.29
N SER A 41 -30.71 -3.47 10.49
CA SER A 41 -31.19 -2.11 10.69
C SER A 41 -32.63 -1.92 10.21
N SER A 42 -33.12 -2.81 9.35
CA SER A 42 -34.48 -2.79 8.82
C SER A 42 -35.00 -4.20 8.56
N VAL A 43 -36.25 -4.45 8.88
CA VAL A 43 -36.97 -5.69 8.61
C VAL A 43 -38.28 -5.32 7.96
N SER A 44 -38.63 -5.94 6.84
CA SER A 44 -39.89 -5.75 6.14
C SER A 44 -40.57 -7.09 5.96
N MET A 45 -41.79 -7.26 6.55
CA MET A 45 -42.60 -8.44 6.30
C MET A 45 -43.12 -8.41 4.86
N THR A 46 -43.06 -9.55 4.19
CA THR A 46 -43.57 -9.76 2.84
C THR A 46 -44.56 -10.92 2.88
N GLY A 47 -45.87 -10.61 2.75
CA GLY A 47 -46.92 -11.61 2.90
C GLY A 47 -47.20 -11.97 4.36
N SER A 48 -47.85 -13.13 4.59
CA SER A 48 -48.31 -13.59 5.89
C SER A 48 -47.28 -14.43 6.66
N ASP A 49 -46.19 -14.85 6.03
CA ASP A 49 -45.29 -15.85 6.61
C ASP A 49 -43.78 -15.61 6.25
N GLY A 50 -43.44 -14.44 5.76
CA GLY A 50 -42.04 -14.16 5.37
C GLY A 50 -41.69 -12.69 5.41
N GLY A 51 -40.39 -12.40 5.18
CA GLY A 51 -39.90 -11.04 5.16
C GLY A 51 -38.46 -10.94 4.61
N THR A 52 -38.03 -9.70 4.44
CA THR A 52 -36.67 -9.35 4.04
C THR A 52 -36.02 -8.44 5.06
N PHE A 53 -34.71 -8.47 5.13
CA PHE A 53 -33.94 -7.63 6.03
C PHE A 53 -32.60 -7.25 5.43
N SER A 54 -32.03 -6.18 5.91
CA SER A 54 -30.67 -5.76 5.50
C SER A 54 -29.89 -5.18 6.68
N ALA A 55 -28.59 -5.27 6.58
CA ALA A 55 -27.67 -4.65 7.51
C ALA A 55 -26.40 -4.19 6.76
N THR A 56 -25.85 -3.06 7.19
CA THR A 56 -24.61 -2.53 6.62
C THR A 56 -23.47 -2.79 7.59
N LEU A 57 -22.46 -3.50 7.12
CA LEU A 57 -21.23 -3.78 7.83
C LEU A 57 -20.15 -2.83 7.32
N SER A 58 -19.61 -2.01 8.22
CA SER A 58 -18.59 -1.00 7.92
C SER A 58 -17.30 -1.26 8.72
N GLY A 59 -16.23 -0.53 8.40
CA GLY A 59 -14.93 -0.68 9.04
C GLY A 59 -14.20 -1.95 8.60
N LEU A 60 -14.51 -2.47 7.42
CA LEU A 60 -13.88 -3.64 6.84
C LEU A 60 -12.50 -3.30 6.25
N ASN A 61 -11.61 -4.27 6.26
CA ASN A 61 -10.34 -4.16 5.56
C ASN A 61 -10.55 -4.37 4.05
N PRO A 62 -10.00 -3.51 3.20
CA PRO A 62 -10.05 -3.70 1.74
C PRO A 62 -9.43 -5.02 1.30
N GLY A 63 -9.88 -5.55 0.17
CA GLY A 63 -9.35 -6.77 -0.44
C GLY A 63 -9.51 -8.06 0.38
N THR A 64 -10.23 -8.01 1.51
CA THR A 64 -10.30 -9.09 2.50
C THR A 64 -11.52 -9.98 2.29
N ASN A 65 -11.33 -11.30 2.42
CA ASN A 65 -12.41 -12.26 2.41
C ASN A 65 -13.11 -12.32 3.77
N TYR A 66 -14.41 -12.12 3.76
CA TYR A 66 -15.29 -12.22 4.91
C TYR A 66 -16.30 -13.34 4.69
N VAL A 67 -16.57 -14.09 5.76
CA VAL A 67 -17.61 -15.13 5.81
C VAL A 67 -18.76 -14.59 6.61
N PHE A 68 -19.99 -14.77 6.14
CA PHE A 68 -21.19 -14.38 6.84
C PHE A 68 -22.28 -15.43 6.74
N GLN A 69 -23.20 -15.41 7.70
CA GLN A 69 -24.35 -16.28 7.77
C GLN A 69 -25.53 -15.50 8.36
N ALA A 70 -26.66 -15.55 7.66
CA ALA A 70 -27.89 -14.93 8.16
C ALA A 70 -28.43 -15.72 9.36
N TYR A 71 -29.08 -15.02 10.29
CA TYR A 71 -29.77 -15.62 11.40
C TYR A 71 -31.14 -14.94 11.63
N ALA A 72 -32.05 -15.65 12.27
CA ALA A 72 -33.30 -15.13 12.79
C ALA A 72 -33.53 -15.67 14.21
N ILE A 73 -34.00 -14.83 15.12
CA ILE A 73 -34.43 -15.23 16.46
C ILE A 73 -35.97 -15.14 16.50
N VAL A 74 -36.61 -16.29 16.67
CA VAL A 74 -38.04 -16.41 16.72
C VAL A 74 -38.45 -16.80 18.14
N SER A 75 -39.39 -16.10 18.71
CA SER A 75 -39.97 -16.46 20.01
C SER A 75 -40.97 -17.62 19.81
N GLY A 76 -40.74 -18.73 20.47
CA GLY A 76 -41.65 -19.88 20.39
C GLY A 76 -42.98 -19.61 21.10
N THR A 77 -44.10 -19.94 20.42
CA THR A 77 -45.38 -20.16 21.08
C THR A 77 -45.80 -21.58 20.81
N GLY A 78 -45.80 -22.41 21.83
CA GLY A 78 -46.52 -23.70 21.86
C GLY A 78 -45.79 -24.98 21.52
N GLN A 79 -44.71 -24.99 20.76
CA GLN A 79 -43.86 -26.18 20.52
C GLN A 79 -42.40 -26.02 20.89
N TYR A 80 -41.97 -24.77 21.09
CA TYR A 80 -40.63 -24.47 21.50
C TYR A 80 -40.68 -23.90 22.94
N SER A 81 -39.77 -24.37 23.77
CA SER A 81 -39.64 -23.84 25.11
C SER A 81 -39.45 -22.33 25.07
N SER A 82 -39.68 -21.62 26.15
CA SER A 82 -39.61 -20.16 26.32
C SER A 82 -38.30 -19.51 25.88
N ASP A 83 -37.38 -20.28 25.35
CA ASP A 83 -36.06 -19.84 24.93
C ASP A 83 -36.06 -19.46 23.45
N ARG A 84 -35.31 -18.43 23.14
CA ARG A 84 -35.11 -17.93 21.77
C ARG A 84 -34.34 -18.96 20.94
N GLU A 85 -34.93 -19.36 19.82
CA GLU A 85 -34.20 -20.19 18.87
C GLU A 85 -33.53 -19.33 17.79
N THR A 86 -32.28 -19.65 17.47
CA THR A 86 -31.51 -18.98 16.43
C THR A 86 -31.44 -19.88 15.21
N PHE A 87 -31.97 -19.41 14.09
CA PHE A 87 -31.90 -20.12 12.81
C PHE A 87 -30.85 -19.50 11.94
N TYR A 88 -30.05 -20.34 11.31
CA TYR A 88 -29.02 -19.93 10.37
C TYR A 88 -29.40 -20.29 8.92
N ALA A 89 -29.21 -19.38 8.00
CA ALA A 89 -29.47 -19.62 6.58
C ALA A 89 -28.38 -20.51 5.98
N GLY A 90 -28.67 -21.80 5.80
CA GLY A 90 -27.82 -22.71 5.05
C GLY A 90 -26.33 -22.71 5.43
N SER A 91 -25.48 -22.93 4.45
CA SER A 91 -24.03 -22.81 4.64
C SER A 91 -23.59 -21.35 4.69
N PRO A 92 -22.55 -21.02 5.47
CA PRO A 92 -21.98 -19.68 5.46
C PRO A 92 -21.59 -19.23 4.05
N MET A 93 -21.90 -17.99 3.73
CA MET A 93 -21.58 -17.37 2.45
C MET A 93 -20.32 -16.53 2.59
N VAL A 94 -19.61 -16.32 1.50
CA VAL A 94 -18.37 -15.55 1.45
C VAL A 94 -18.57 -14.33 0.57
N PHE A 95 -18.11 -13.19 1.03
CA PHE A 95 -17.89 -12.02 0.16
C PHE A 95 -16.47 -11.50 0.34
N LYS A 96 -15.94 -10.90 -0.72
CA LYS A 96 -14.70 -10.13 -0.67
C LYS A 96 -15.05 -8.66 -0.77
N THR A 97 -14.52 -7.84 0.12
CA THR A 97 -14.60 -6.37 -0.01
C THR A 97 -13.91 -5.95 -1.30
N GLN A 98 -14.38 -4.86 -1.88
CA GLN A 98 -13.59 -4.25 -2.96
C GLN A 98 -12.21 -3.90 -2.41
N GLU A 99 -11.21 -4.02 -3.26
CA GLU A 99 -9.91 -3.45 -2.96
C GLU A 99 -10.08 -1.95 -2.70
N ALA A 100 -9.21 -1.40 -1.85
CA ALA A 100 -9.18 0.04 -1.70
C ALA A 100 -9.13 0.60 -3.12
N THR A 101 -10.15 1.35 -3.51
CA THR A 101 -10.12 2.01 -4.81
C THR A 101 -8.81 2.76 -4.86
N ARG A 102 -7.94 2.33 -5.76
CA ARG A 102 -6.82 3.13 -6.21
C ARG A 102 -7.34 4.56 -6.29
N PRO A 103 -6.74 5.58 -5.63
CA PRO A 103 -7.15 6.96 -5.83
C PRO A 103 -7.32 7.12 -7.33
N ALA A 104 -8.41 7.75 -7.76
CA ALA A 104 -8.66 7.96 -9.19
C ALA A 104 -7.35 8.50 -9.75
N VAL A 105 -6.65 7.65 -10.51
CA VAL A 105 -5.29 7.94 -10.92
C VAL A 105 -5.42 9.11 -11.86
N ASP A 106 -4.92 10.26 -11.43
CA ASP A 106 -4.71 11.38 -12.34
C ASP A 106 -3.84 10.81 -13.47
N LYS A 107 -4.30 10.91 -14.71
CA LYS A 107 -3.58 10.33 -15.87
C LYS A 107 -2.16 10.87 -16.02
N ASP A 108 -1.86 11.98 -15.32
CA ASP A 108 -0.55 12.61 -15.30
C ASP A 108 0.40 12.02 -14.23
N TRP A 109 -0.08 11.09 -13.38
CA TRP A 109 0.76 10.46 -12.35
C TRP A 109 1.48 9.23 -12.92
N LEU A 110 2.47 9.48 -13.74
CA LEU A 110 3.21 8.44 -14.46
C LEU A 110 4.06 7.54 -13.56
N GLU A 111 4.35 7.97 -12.32
CA GLU A 111 5.11 7.18 -11.34
C GLU A 111 4.31 6.06 -10.69
N LEU A 112 3.00 6.03 -10.84
CA LEU A 112 2.17 5.10 -10.08
C LEU A 112 2.26 3.67 -10.63
N ALA A 113 2.17 2.73 -9.69
CA ALA A 113 2.08 1.31 -9.95
C ALA A 113 0.70 0.76 -9.59
N SER A 114 0.32 -0.38 -10.16
CA SER A 114 -0.82 -1.16 -9.68
C SER A 114 -0.51 -1.75 -8.30
N GLY A 115 -1.56 -1.89 -7.47
CA GLY A 115 -1.43 -2.50 -6.15
C GLY A 115 -1.62 -4.02 -6.20
N LYS A 116 -0.94 -4.74 -5.30
CA LYS A 116 -1.32 -6.13 -4.99
C LYS A 116 -2.61 -6.16 -4.17
N GLU A 117 -3.35 -7.25 -4.25
CA GLU A 117 -4.48 -7.52 -3.37
C GLU A 117 -4.04 -7.77 -1.93
N GLY A 118 -4.75 -7.23 -0.94
CA GLY A 118 -4.49 -7.52 0.48
C GLY A 118 -4.79 -6.36 1.44
N SER A 119 -4.09 -6.33 2.57
CA SER A 119 -4.25 -5.35 3.66
C SER A 119 -3.40 -4.09 3.41
N GLN A 120 -3.32 -3.62 2.17
CA GLN A 120 -2.47 -2.50 1.80
C GLN A 120 -3.27 -1.21 1.67
N TYR A 121 -2.59 -0.11 1.96
CA TYR A 121 -3.09 1.24 1.75
C TYR A 121 -2.25 1.93 0.68
N VAL A 122 -2.92 2.42 -0.35
CA VAL A 122 -2.30 3.37 -1.29
C VAL A 122 -2.65 4.77 -0.79
N VAL A 123 -1.64 5.50 -0.32
CA VAL A 123 -1.83 6.81 0.30
C VAL A 123 -0.99 7.85 -0.41
N SER A 124 -1.67 8.80 -1.05
CA SER A 124 -1.01 9.97 -1.63
C SER A 124 -0.89 11.09 -0.61
N THR A 125 0.29 11.65 -0.51
CA THR A 125 0.62 12.81 0.31
C THR A 125 0.81 14.01 -0.60
N THR A 126 0.09 15.10 -0.32
CA THR A 126 0.09 16.33 -1.13
C THR A 126 0.37 17.56 -0.27
N TYR A 127 0.77 18.64 -0.91
CA TYR A 127 0.86 19.96 -0.30
C TYR A 127 0.46 21.04 -1.32
N ALA A 128 -0.45 21.92 -0.95
CA ALA A 128 -0.96 23.02 -1.80
C ALA A 128 -1.45 22.57 -3.20
N GLY A 129 -1.97 21.35 -3.30
CA GLY A 129 -2.43 20.77 -4.56
C GLY A 129 -1.35 20.02 -5.36
N GLU A 130 -0.08 20.13 -4.95
CA GLU A 130 1.02 19.39 -5.58
C GLU A 130 1.20 18.00 -4.98
N ARG A 131 1.58 17.03 -5.82
CA ARG A 131 1.94 15.69 -5.39
C ARG A 131 3.26 15.73 -4.66
N ASN A 132 3.30 15.18 -3.45
CA ASN A 132 4.56 14.95 -2.78
C ASN A 132 5.07 13.52 -3.09
N TYR A 133 4.36 12.52 -2.62
CA TYR A 133 4.61 11.13 -2.97
C TYR A 133 3.37 10.27 -2.67
N THR A 134 3.32 9.11 -3.28
CA THR A 134 2.34 8.06 -2.98
C THR A 134 3.07 6.86 -2.40
N VAL A 135 2.57 6.32 -1.29
CA VAL A 135 3.10 5.11 -0.67
C VAL A 135 2.10 3.96 -0.79
N PHE A 136 2.59 2.79 -1.17
CA PHE A 136 1.88 1.53 -1.03
C PHE A 136 2.36 0.87 0.27
N TYR A 137 1.49 0.90 1.28
CA TYR A 137 1.84 0.52 2.65
C TYR A 137 1.14 -0.76 3.09
N ASP A 138 1.92 -1.76 3.45
CA ASP A 138 1.41 -3.00 4.04
C ASP A 138 1.23 -2.84 5.55
N THR A 139 -0.03 -2.86 5.99
CA THR A 139 -0.37 -2.69 7.41
C THR A 139 -0.08 -3.92 8.27
N SER A 140 0.00 -5.09 7.67
CA SER A 140 0.34 -6.32 8.39
C SER A 140 1.83 -6.40 8.72
N MET A 141 2.66 -5.91 7.82
CA MET A 141 4.11 -5.80 7.96
C MET A 141 4.53 -4.44 8.52
N MET A 142 3.61 -3.46 8.58
CA MET A 142 3.89 -2.07 8.97
C MET A 142 5.03 -1.46 8.15
N THR A 143 5.03 -1.69 6.81
CA THR A 143 6.15 -1.30 5.95
C THR A 143 5.67 -0.79 4.60
N PRO A 144 6.30 0.25 4.01
CA PRO A 144 6.08 0.61 2.62
C PRO A 144 6.71 -0.45 1.73
N LEU A 145 5.95 -0.97 0.75
CA LEU A 145 6.48 -1.86 -0.28
C LEU A 145 7.02 -1.07 -1.47
N TRP A 146 6.38 0.06 -1.79
CA TRP A 146 6.95 1.08 -2.69
C TRP A 146 6.48 2.48 -2.31
N THR A 147 7.27 3.47 -2.69
CA THR A 147 6.96 4.90 -2.64
C THR A 147 7.29 5.49 -4.00
N ALA A 148 6.30 6.13 -4.62
CA ALA A 148 6.39 6.71 -5.95
C ALA A 148 6.22 8.23 -5.89
N TYR A 149 7.02 8.98 -6.67
CA TYR A 149 7.01 10.43 -6.62
C TYR A 149 7.53 11.08 -7.90
N PRO A 150 6.95 12.22 -8.32
CA PRO A 150 7.56 13.07 -9.34
C PRO A 150 8.76 13.80 -8.73
N LEU A 151 9.76 14.08 -9.52
CA LEU A 151 10.95 14.80 -9.10
C LEU A 151 11.37 15.81 -10.17
N GLU A 152 11.43 17.07 -9.78
CA GLU A 152 11.94 18.17 -10.60
C GLU A 152 12.89 19.07 -9.78
N SER A 153 13.56 19.99 -10.45
CA SER A 153 14.53 20.88 -9.80
C SER A 153 13.92 21.73 -8.67
N GLY A 154 12.66 22.16 -8.83
CA GLY A 154 11.92 22.98 -7.85
C GLY A 154 11.65 22.26 -6.51
N HIS A 155 11.60 20.94 -6.51
CA HIS A 155 11.44 20.15 -5.29
C HIS A 155 12.67 20.15 -4.38
N MET A 156 13.82 20.53 -4.90
CA MET A 156 15.11 20.47 -4.20
C MET A 156 15.60 21.88 -3.85
N GLY A 157 16.13 22.04 -2.65
CA GLY A 157 16.59 23.33 -2.11
C GLY A 157 17.51 23.16 -0.92
N SER A 158 17.33 23.99 0.10
CA SER A 158 18.23 24.07 1.25
C SER A 158 17.52 24.14 2.60
N TYR A 159 16.23 23.81 2.68
CA TYR A 159 15.56 23.77 3.98
C TYR A 159 16.25 22.78 4.91
N GLN A 160 16.34 23.20 6.18
CA GLN A 160 16.96 22.39 7.22
C GLN A 160 16.18 21.09 7.45
N ARG A 161 16.92 20.00 7.58
CA ARG A 161 16.34 18.69 7.86
C ARG A 161 15.54 18.72 9.16
N PRO A 162 14.28 18.23 9.21
CA PRO A 162 13.51 18.04 10.43
C PRO A 162 14.26 17.17 11.45
N SER A 163 14.14 17.51 12.74
CA SER A 163 14.78 16.75 13.83
C SER A 163 14.01 15.50 14.26
N SER A 164 12.71 15.45 13.96
CA SER A 164 11.81 14.39 14.42
C SER A 164 11.06 13.75 13.27
N TRP A 165 10.70 12.47 13.48
CA TRP A 165 9.77 11.73 12.64
C TRP A 165 8.37 11.79 13.25
N SER A 166 7.34 11.59 12.44
CA SER A 166 5.95 11.60 12.87
C SER A 166 5.14 10.48 12.22
N TYR A 167 3.98 10.20 12.80
CA TYR A 167 3.01 9.32 12.15
C TYR A 167 2.40 10.02 10.94
N ASN A 168 2.12 9.22 9.89
CA ASN A 168 1.35 9.68 8.74
C ASN A 168 -0.12 9.84 9.16
N PRO A 169 -0.71 11.04 9.08
CA PRO A 169 -2.08 11.27 9.53
C PRO A 169 -3.15 10.52 8.71
N ASN A 170 -2.79 10.05 7.52
CA ASN A 170 -3.71 9.34 6.62
C ASN A 170 -3.76 7.82 6.87
N ILE A 171 -2.95 7.30 7.80
CA ILE A 171 -2.91 5.89 8.19
C ILE A 171 -3.09 5.80 9.71
N ALA A 172 -3.99 4.95 10.19
CA ALA A 172 -4.19 4.82 11.63
C ALA A 172 -2.89 4.42 12.35
N GLU A 173 -2.58 5.09 13.47
CA GLU A 173 -1.31 4.93 14.21
C GLU A 173 -1.01 3.47 14.58
N LYS A 174 -2.03 2.68 14.92
CA LYS A 174 -1.89 1.25 15.26
C LYS A 174 -1.25 0.40 14.15
N TYR A 175 -1.25 0.89 12.92
CA TYR A 175 -0.65 0.23 11.75
C TYR A 175 0.72 0.81 11.39
N GLN A 176 1.27 1.70 12.21
CA GLN A 176 2.54 2.36 11.93
C GLN A 176 3.62 1.96 12.93
N ILE A 177 4.86 1.99 12.46
CA ILE A 177 6.02 1.66 13.28
C ILE A 177 6.28 2.77 14.29
N LYS A 178 6.57 2.42 15.54
CA LYS A 178 6.89 3.35 16.63
C LYS A 178 8.36 3.79 16.59
N VAL A 179 8.77 4.41 15.49
CA VAL A 179 10.16 4.87 15.27
C VAL A 179 10.24 6.39 15.08
N THR A 180 9.33 7.11 15.74
CA THR A 180 9.29 8.57 15.72
C THR A 180 10.51 9.19 16.42
N GLU A 181 11.06 8.49 17.42
CA GLU A 181 12.28 8.87 18.14
C GLU A 181 13.33 7.77 18.02
N GLY A 182 14.62 8.14 18.13
CA GLY A 182 15.72 7.19 18.02
C GLY A 182 15.88 6.61 16.63
N SER A 183 16.24 5.34 16.57
CA SER A 183 16.39 4.54 15.34
C SER A 183 16.08 3.08 15.64
N TYR A 184 16.60 2.17 14.85
CA TYR A 184 16.53 0.73 15.11
C TYR A 184 17.58 0.30 16.12
N SER A 185 17.29 -0.76 16.88
CA SER A 185 18.20 -1.34 17.85
C SER A 185 19.48 -1.87 17.19
N GLY A 186 20.62 -1.78 17.89
CA GLY A 186 21.88 -2.39 17.48
C GLY A 186 22.72 -1.59 16.46
N ASN A 187 22.35 -0.36 16.10
CA ASN A 187 23.12 0.57 15.26
C ASN A 187 23.47 0.07 13.83
N THR A 188 22.97 -1.09 13.40
CA THR A 188 23.21 -1.63 12.06
C THR A 188 22.32 -0.95 11.04
N TYR A 189 21.08 -0.66 11.43
CA TYR A 189 20.06 -0.13 10.55
C TYR A 189 19.72 1.33 10.90
N SER A 190 19.51 2.12 9.86
CA SER A 190 18.93 3.46 9.95
C SER A 190 17.50 3.46 9.42
N ARG A 191 16.79 4.54 9.70
CA ARG A 191 15.51 4.85 9.06
C ARG A 191 15.78 5.29 7.62
N GLY A 192 15.85 4.31 6.69
CA GLY A 192 16.09 4.57 5.28
C GLY A 192 14.86 5.17 4.61
N HIS A 193 14.97 6.38 4.09
CA HIS A 193 13.88 7.03 3.35
C HIS A 193 13.57 6.28 2.06
N MET A 194 12.28 6.19 1.72
CA MET A 194 11.82 5.72 0.41
C MET A 194 11.72 6.90 -0.58
N CYS A 195 11.00 7.98 -0.23
CA CYS A 195 11.15 9.28 -0.89
C CYS A 195 12.20 10.09 -0.11
N PRO A 196 13.37 10.39 -0.70
CA PRO A 196 14.48 11.01 0.02
C PRO A 196 14.16 12.42 0.51
N ASN A 197 14.62 12.77 1.70
CA ASN A 197 14.55 14.12 2.22
C ASN A 197 15.14 15.18 1.24
N ALA A 198 16.29 14.89 0.64
CA ALA A 198 16.95 15.80 -0.29
C ALA A 198 16.18 16.02 -1.60
N SER A 199 15.24 15.14 -1.92
CA SER A 199 14.33 15.29 -3.06
C SER A 199 13.13 16.20 -2.76
N ARG A 200 12.99 16.71 -1.53
CA ARG A 200 11.85 17.54 -1.07
C ARG A 200 12.26 18.75 -0.25
N ASN A 201 13.54 19.02 -0.09
CA ASN A 201 14.04 20.11 0.73
C ASN A 201 13.98 21.52 0.06
N GLY A 202 13.27 21.65 -1.04
CA GLY A 202 12.84 22.91 -1.63
C GLY A 202 11.59 23.51 -0.96
N ASN A 203 10.85 22.69 -0.18
CA ASN A 203 9.67 23.12 0.55
C ASN A 203 9.64 22.47 1.93
N ALA A 204 9.50 23.28 2.99
CA ALA A 204 9.58 22.80 4.37
C ALA A 204 8.48 21.77 4.72
N THR A 205 7.26 21.96 4.20
CA THR A 205 6.14 21.06 4.48
C THR A 205 6.29 19.75 3.72
N MET A 206 6.61 19.78 2.43
CA MET A 206 6.86 18.56 1.64
C MET A 206 8.04 17.78 2.22
N GLN A 207 9.08 18.48 2.65
CA GLN A 207 10.22 17.87 3.34
C GLN A 207 9.79 17.20 4.65
N ALA A 208 9.01 17.88 5.50
CA ALA A 208 8.52 17.32 6.76
C ALA A 208 7.69 16.03 6.53
N GLN A 209 6.91 15.99 5.47
CA GLN A 209 6.13 14.80 5.11
C GLN A 209 7.01 13.59 4.74
N THR A 210 8.24 13.79 4.25
CA THR A 210 9.16 12.67 4.02
C THR A 210 9.62 11.99 5.33
N PHE A 211 9.43 12.64 6.48
CA PHE A 211 9.69 12.11 7.82
C PHE A 211 8.47 11.42 8.45
N TYR A 212 7.47 11.06 7.67
CA TYR A 212 6.47 10.11 8.13
C TYR A 212 7.08 8.72 8.26
N VAL A 213 6.79 8.02 9.37
CA VAL A 213 7.31 6.66 9.63
C VAL A 213 6.85 5.65 8.58
N THR A 214 5.87 5.98 7.78
CA THR A 214 5.41 5.19 6.63
C THR A 214 6.25 5.37 5.36
N ASN A 215 7.20 6.30 5.36
CA ASN A 215 8.14 6.56 4.25
C ASN A 215 9.55 6.07 4.56
N GLN A 216 9.72 5.05 5.39
CA GLN A 216 11.02 4.53 5.76
C GLN A 216 10.98 3.01 6.00
N VAL A 217 12.14 2.39 5.87
CA VAL A 217 12.40 0.97 6.16
C VAL A 217 13.74 0.82 6.88
N PRO A 218 13.96 -0.30 7.61
CA PRO A 218 15.29 -0.63 8.12
C PRO A 218 16.28 -0.78 6.96
N GLN A 219 17.32 0.06 6.94
CA GLN A 219 18.32 0.07 5.89
C GLN A 219 19.72 0.03 6.49
N ILE A 220 20.57 -0.91 6.04
CA ILE A 220 21.97 -1.00 6.50
C ILE A 220 22.63 0.37 6.33
N GLN A 221 23.07 0.97 7.45
CA GLN A 221 23.54 2.35 7.46
C GLN A 221 24.84 2.49 6.67
N ASN A 222 25.85 1.66 6.98
CA ASN A 222 27.17 1.78 6.38
C ASN A 222 27.23 1.02 5.05
N SER A 223 27.82 1.64 4.04
CA SER A 223 28.05 1.10 2.69
C SER A 223 26.79 0.85 1.85
N PHE A 224 25.59 0.75 2.44
CA PHE A 224 24.33 0.72 1.68
C PHE A 224 23.66 2.08 1.72
N ASN A 225 22.99 2.47 2.80
CA ASN A 225 22.27 3.75 2.90
C ASN A 225 23.20 4.96 2.66
N SER A 226 24.31 5.06 3.39
CA SER A 226 25.32 6.12 3.22
C SER A 226 26.35 5.81 2.11
N GLY A 227 26.16 4.76 1.35
CA GLY A 227 27.05 4.28 0.31
C GLY A 227 26.42 4.26 -1.08
N ILE A 228 26.18 3.06 -1.61
CA ILE A 228 25.70 2.86 -2.99
C ILE A 228 24.31 3.49 -3.20
N TRP A 229 23.42 3.42 -2.19
CA TRP A 229 22.07 3.94 -2.27
C TRP A 229 22.04 5.47 -2.34
N SER A 230 22.76 6.17 -1.45
CA SER A 230 22.85 7.63 -1.48
C SER A 230 23.52 8.17 -2.75
N LYS A 231 24.47 7.41 -3.33
CA LYS A 231 25.07 7.78 -4.63
C LYS A 231 24.05 7.68 -5.76
N LEU A 232 23.22 6.63 -5.77
CA LEU A 232 22.14 6.49 -6.74
C LEU A 232 21.09 7.59 -6.56
N GLU A 233 20.69 7.91 -5.33
CA GLU A 233 19.74 9.01 -5.04
C GLU A 233 20.27 10.35 -5.54
N GLY A 234 21.53 10.67 -5.26
CA GLY A 234 22.19 11.88 -5.75
C GLY A 234 22.21 11.94 -7.27
N ALA A 235 22.57 10.84 -7.93
CA ALA A 235 22.60 10.79 -9.40
C ALA A 235 21.19 10.99 -10.02
N VAL A 236 20.14 10.43 -9.42
CA VAL A 236 18.75 10.66 -9.87
C VAL A 236 18.35 12.13 -9.69
N GLN A 237 18.69 12.74 -8.55
CA GLN A 237 18.46 14.16 -8.30
C GLN A 237 19.20 15.05 -9.30
N ASP A 238 20.43 14.68 -9.66
CA ASP A 238 21.23 15.43 -10.63
C ASP A 238 20.63 15.36 -12.05
N VAL A 239 19.99 14.25 -12.43
CA VAL A 239 19.25 14.18 -13.70
C VAL A 239 18.10 15.20 -13.71
N ALA A 240 17.25 15.24 -12.68
CA ALA A 240 16.14 16.18 -12.60
C ALA A 240 16.62 17.65 -12.68
N LYS A 241 17.75 17.96 -11.99
CA LYS A 241 18.35 19.31 -12.01
C LYS A 241 18.96 19.68 -13.38
N THR A 242 19.79 18.79 -13.92
CA THR A 242 20.59 19.11 -15.12
C THR A 242 19.78 19.09 -16.39
N LYS A 243 18.76 18.24 -16.46
CA LYS A 243 17.84 18.17 -17.60
C LYS A 243 16.71 19.21 -17.51
N ASN A 244 16.47 19.75 -16.32
CA ASN A 244 15.37 20.70 -16.03
C ASN A 244 14.03 20.18 -16.50
N GLU A 245 13.75 18.93 -16.17
CA GLU A 245 12.53 18.21 -16.49
C GLU A 245 11.97 17.50 -15.26
N GLU A 246 10.67 17.22 -15.24
CA GLU A 246 10.07 16.33 -14.28
C GLU A 246 10.40 14.89 -14.66
N ILE A 247 10.95 14.13 -13.71
CA ILE A 247 11.18 12.70 -13.82
C ILE A 247 10.31 11.96 -12.80
N TYR A 248 10.06 10.68 -13.03
CA TYR A 248 9.16 9.89 -12.21
C TYR A 248 9.93 8.76 -11.55
N VAL A 249 9.84 8.67 -10.23
CA VAL A 249 10.68 7.76 -9.43
C VAL A 249 9.81 6.83 -8.61
N VAL A 250 10.10 5.54 -8.66
CA VAL A 250 9.59 4.54 -7.73
C VAL A 250 10.76 4.00 -6.92
N THR A 251 10.65 4.02 -5.60
CA THR A 251 11.56 3.36 -4.68
C THR A 251 10.81 2.25 -3.97
N GLY A 252 11.33 1.04 -3.99
CA GLY A 252 10.64 -0.07 -3.37
C GLY A 252 11.56 -1.06 -2.65
N VAL A 253 10.92 -1.98 -1.94
CA VAL A 253 11.56 -3.07 -1.23
C VAL A 253 10.85 -4.39 -1.52
N ALA A 254 11.59 -5.50 -1.44
CA ALA A 254 11.02 -6.82 -1.47
C ALA A 254 11.63 -7.69 -0.37
N PHE A 255 10.82 -8.58 0.18
CA PHE A 255 11.25 -9.56 1.16
C PHE A 255 11.63 -10.88 0.48
N ASN A 256 10.93 -11.24 -0.57
CA ASN A 256 11.22 -12.36 -1.46
C ASN A 256 10.90 -11.95 -2.89
N LYS A 257 11.62 -12.52 -3.85
CA LYS A 257 11.16 -12.55 -5.24
C LYS A 257 9.98 -13.49 -5.37
N GLU A 258 9.17 -13.33 -6.39
CA GLU A 258 8.09 -14.28 -6.67
C GLU A 258 8.64 -15.72 -6.79
N GLY A 259 8.03 -16.66 -6.07
CA GLY A 259 8.49 -18.03 -5.99
C GLY A 259 9.73 -18.31 -5.12
N GLU A 260 10.34 -17.28 -4.54
CA GLU A 260 11.46 -17.42 -3.62
C GLU A 260 10.98 -17.60 -2.18
N SER A 261 11.74 -18.34 -1.38
CA SER A 261 11.50 -18.50 0.07
C SER A 261 12.79 -18.20 0.86
N ARG A 262 13.08 -16.91 1.07
CA ARG A 262 14.16 -16.47 1.96
C ARG A 262 13.62 -16.18 3.36
N THR A 263 14.47 -16.37 4.35
CA THR A 263 14.16 -15.98 5.72
C THR A 263 14.06 -14.45 5.81
N ILE A 264 12.96 -13.97 6.36
CA ILE A 264 12.77 -12.56 6.71
C ILE A 264 13.36 -12.34 8.10
N SER A 265 14.37 -11.50 8.20
CA SER A 265 14.93 -11.07 9.48
C SER A 265 14.14 -9.88 10.04
N TYR A 266 14.21 -9.66 11.34
CA TYR A 266 13.50 -8.58 12.01
C TYR A 266 14.46 -7.75 12.86
N THR A 267 14.12 -6.47 13.02
CA THR A 267 14.71 -5.56 13.99
C THR A 267 13.59 -4.92 14.82
N SER A 268 13.92 -4.03 15.73
CA SER A 268 12.93 -3.29 16.52
C SER A 268 13.34 -1.83 16.66
N PRO A 269 12.37 -0.89 16.79
CA PRO A 269 12.67 0.47 17.20
C PRO A 269 13.35 0.48 18.58
N SER A 270 14.35 1.35 18.76
CA SER A 270 15.06 1.46 20.04
C SER A 270 14.16 1.91 21.20
N ASN A 271 13.10 2.68 20.90
CA ASN A 271 12.09 3.16 21.84
C ASN A 271 10.85 2.24 21.96
N ALA A 272 10.76 1.18 21.15
CA ALA A 272 9.69 0.19 21.19
C ALA A 272 10.21 -1.23 20.90
N PRO A 273 11.05 -1.80 21.78
CA PRO A 273 11.77 -3.05 21.49
C PRO A 273 10.88 -4.29 21.32
N SER A 274 9.62 -4.22 21.73
CA SER A 274 8.64 -5.29 21.52
C SER A 274 8.01 -5.28 20.11
N GLN A 275 8.15 -4.19 19.36
CA GLN A 275 7.64 -4.11 17.99
C GLN A 275 8.64 -4.71 17.01
N GLN A 276 8.24 -5.75 16.30
CA GLN A 276 9.07 -6.39 15.29
C GLN A 276 8.86 -5.72 13.92
N VAL A 277 9.96 -5.31 13.32
CA VAL A 277 9.99 -4.63 12.01
C VAL A 277 10.74 -5.53 11.04
N PRO A 278 10.12 -5.96 9.93
CA PRO A 278 10.80 -6.80 8.96
C PRO A 278 11.90 -6.02 8.24
N ILE A 279 13.03 -6.68 8.02
CA ILE A 279 14.16 -6.14 7.29
C ILE A 279 14.04 -6.60 5.84
N PRO A 280 13.94 -5.69 4.86
CA PRO A 280 13.88 -6.08 3.45
C PRO A 280 15.12 -6.87 3.02
N ASN A 281 14.92 -7.91 2.22
CA ASN A 281 16.01 -8.64 1.58
C ASN A 281 16.51 -7.93 0.31
N TYR A 282 15.66 -7.10 -0.29
CA TYR A 282 15.94 -6.40 -1.56
C TYR A 282 15.44 -4.96 -1.52
N PHE A 283 16.14 -4.12 -2.27
CA PHE A 283 15.76 -2.75 -2.59
C PHE A 283 15.76 -2.56 -4.10
N TYR A 284 14.82 -1.80 -4.62
CA TYR A 284 14.79 -1.42 -6.02
C TYR A 284 14.48 0.07 -6.20
N LYS A 285 14.90 0.60 -7.34
CA LYS A 285 14.57 1.96 -7.75
C LYS A 285 14.34 1.98 -9.25
N LEU A 286 13.20 2.52 -9.66
CA LEU A 286 12.81 2.70 -11.05
C LEU A 286 12.77 4.19 -11.33
N VAL A 287 13.29 4.62 -12.46
CA VAL A 287 13.29 6.03 -12.87
C VAL A 287 12.84 6.13 -14.31
N LEU A 288 11.79 6.94 -14.53
CA LEU A 288 11.19 7.17 -15.84
C LEU A 288 11.41 8.62 -16.26
N ARG A 289 11.77 8.82 -17.53
CA ARG A 289 11.76 10.10 -18.24
C ARG A 289 10.85 10.01 -19.44
N VAL A 290 10.14 11.09 -19.75
CA VAL A 290 9.20 11.13 -20.87
C VAL A 290 9.44 12.34 -21.77
N LYS A 291 9.11 12.20 -23.04
CA LYS A 291 8.90 13.33 -23.96
C LYS A 291 7.42 13.51 -24.20
N THR A 292 6.96 14.74 -24.17
CA THR A 292 5.56 15.07 -24.37
C THR A 292 5.38 16.03 -25.54
N SER A 293 4.26 15.92 -26.22
CA SER A 293 3.83 16.87 -27.24
C SER A 293 2.32 17.10 -27.08
N GLY A 294 1.91 18.35 -26.91
CA GLY A 294 0.50 18.70 -26.71
C GLY A 294 -0.14 18.02 -25.48
N GLY A 295 0.66 17.80 -24.40
CA GLY A 295 0.19 17.14 -23.18
C GLY A 295 0.10 15.61 -23.27
N THR A 296 0.55 15.00 -24.37
CA THR A 296 0.57 13.54 -24.55
C THR A 296 2.00 13.03 -24.54
N VAL A 297 2.24 11.92 -23.85
CA VAL A 297 3.54 11.23 -23.87
C VAL A 297 3.76 10.66 -25.28
N THR A 298 4.87 11.02 -25.91
CA THR A 298 5.23 10.59 -27.28
C THR A 298 6.43 9.65 -27.29
N ASP A 299 7.27 9.68 -26.27
CA ASP A 299 8.39 8.78 -26.08
C ASP A 299 8.78 8.71 -24.61
N ALA A 300 9.45 7.64 -24.21
CA ALA A 300 9.93 7.46 -22.85
C ALA A 300 11.18 6.59 -22.79
N VAL A 301 11.90 6.70 -21.69
CA VAL A 301 12.97 5.80 -21.28
C VAL A 301 12.84 5.53 -19.77
N CYS A 302 13.03 4.30 -19.35
CA CYS A 302 13.18 3.97 -17.93
C CYS A 302 14.49 3.25 -17.66
N VAL A 303 14.96 3.35 -16.43
CA VAL A 303 16.06 2.55 -15.87
C VAL A 303 15.60 1.97 -14.55
N ALA A 304 15.85 0.70 -14.33
CA ALA A 304 15.56 0.01 -13.09
C ALA A 304 16.84 -0.49 -12.44
N PHE A 305 16.88 -0.46 -11.12
CA PHE A 305 17.98 -0.98 -10.31
C PHE A 305 17.43 -1.97 -9.29
N TRP A 306 18.17 -3.06 -9.07
CA TRP A 306 17.84 -4.07 -8.08
C TRP A 306 19.05 -4.42 -7.23
N PHE A 307 18.91 -4.35 -5.91
CA PHE A 307 19.98 -4.60 -4.95
C PHE A 307 19.53 -5.63 -3.92
N GLU A 308 20.38 -6.59 -3.61
CA GLU A 308 20.28 -7.29 -2.32
C GLU A 308 20.60 -6.32 -1.18
N HIS A 309 19.99 -6.51 -0.02
CA HIS A 309 20.26 -5.66 1.14
C HIS A 309 21.56 -6.08 1.84
N LYS A 310 22.68 -5.64 1.29
CA LYS A 310 24.03 -5.93 1.80
C LYS A 310 24.97 -4.74 1.59
N THR A 311 26.21 -4.86 1.98
CA THR A 311 27.26 -3.85 1.73
C THR A 311 27.78 -3.93 0.29
N TYR A 312 28.14 -2.78 -0.28
CA TYR A 312 28.65 -2.65 -1.64
C TYR A 312 29.90 -1.78 -1.67
N SER A 313 30.84 -2.10 -2.56
CA SER A 313 32.04 -1.32 -2.82
C SER A 313 32.15 -0.80 -4.26
N ASP A 314 31.32 -1.29 -5.15
CA ASP A 314 31.30 -0.98 -6.56
C ASP A 314 30.24 0.07 -6.95
N SER A 315 30.06 0.30 -8.26
CA SER A 315 29.14 1.32 -8.76
C SER A 315 27.71 0.79 -8.81
N TYR A 316 26.72 1.65 -8.48
CA TYR A 316 25.29 1.36 -8.66
C TYR A 316 24.95 1.03 -10.13
N THR A 317 25.72 1.53 -11.09
CA THR A 317 25.49 1.28 -12.52
C THR A 317 25.64 -0.18 -12.95
N ASN A 318 26.21 -1.02 -12.08
CA ASN A 318 26.37 -2.46 -12.32
C ASN A 318 25.08 -3.27 -11.97
N TYR A 319 24.08 -2.62 -11.41
CA TYR A 319 22.88 -3.27 -10.86
C TYR A 319 21.60 -2.90 -11.61
N THR A 320 21.74 -2.54 -12.90
CA THR A 320 20.57 -2.29 -13.75
C THR A 320 19.91 -3.59 -14.18
N VAL A 321 18.58 -3.56 -14.21
CA VAL A 321 17.68 -4.63 -14.66
C VAL A 321 16.58 -4.00 -15.54
N SER A 322 15.72 -4.81 -16.16
CA SER A 322 14.53 -4.29 -16.80
C SER A 322 13.40 -4.03 -15.77
N VAL A 323 12.41 -3.22 -16.11
CA VAL A 323 11.22 -3.03 -15.26
C VAL A 323 10.43 -4.34 -15.19
N ASP A 324 10.24 -5.04 -16.33
CA ASP A 324 9.59 -6.37 -16.40
C ASP A 324 10.20 -7.38 -15.41
N GLU A 325 11.54 -7.37 -15.23
CA GLU A 325 12.19 -8.24 -14.23
C GLU A 325 11.78 -7.87 -12.80
N VAL A 326 11.70 -6.57 -12.48
CA VAL A 326 11.27 -6.11 -11.16
C VAL A 326 9.79 -6.47 -10.94
N GLU A 327 8.94 -6.33 -11.94
CA GLU A 327 7.54 -6.73 -11.91
C GLU A 327 7.37 -8.23 -11.69
N ALA A 328 8.11 -9.05 -12.44
CA ALA A 328 8.11 -10.49 -12.27
C ALA A 328 8.55 -10.91 -10.85
N TRP A 329 9.48 -10.16 -10.22
CA TRP A 329 9.95 -10.49 -8.88
C TRP A 329 9.07 -9.95 -7.76
N THR A 330 8.34 -8.85 -7.99
CA THR A 330 7.54 -8.18 -6.97
C THR A 330 6.05 -8.41 -7.11
N GLY A 331 5.58 -8.75 -8.33
CA GLY A 331 4.18 -8.88 -8.70
C GLY A 331 3.41 -7.57 -8.70
N PHE A 332 4.11 -6.42 -8.76
CA PHE A 332 3.56 -5.13 -9.08
C PHE A 332 3.63 -4.90 -10.59
N ASP A 333 2.86 -3.96 -11.09
CA ASP A 333 2.85 -3.46 -12.46
C ASP A 333 3.11 -1.95 -12.37
N PHE A 334 4.23 -1.49 -12.89
CA PHE A 334 4.72 -0.12 -12.72
C PHE A 334 4.33 0.75 -13.93
N PHE A 335 4.41 2.06 -13.77
CA PHE A 335 4.17 3.06 -14.81
C PHE A 335 2.88 2.88 -15.61
N VAL A 336 1.87 2.27 -15.01
CA VAL A 336 0.57 1.88 -15.61
C VAL A 336 -0.24 3.03 -16.26
N ASN A 337 0.24 4.25 -16.17
CA ASN A 337 -0.36 5.41 -16.80
C ASN A 337 0.37 5.84 -18.08
N LEU A 338 1.43 5.14 -18.46
CA LEU A 338 2.02 5.30 -19.78
C LEU A 338 1.05 4.78 -20.86
N PRO A 339 1.11 5.32 -22.10
CA PRO A 339 0.51 4.64 -23.24
C PRO A 339 1.07 3.22 -23.38
N SER A 340 0.20 2.22 -23.54
CA SER A 340 0.57 0.79 -23.43
C SER A 340 1.68 0.34 -24.39
N ASP A 341 1.77 0.95 -25.57
CA ASP A 341 2.83 0.67 -26.54
C ASP A 341 4.21 1.21 -26.09
N ILE A 342 4.20 2.36 -25.43
CA ILE A 342 5.41 2.95 -24.83
C ILE A 342 5.80 2.15 -23.58
N GLU A 343 4.85 1.88 -22.66
CA GLU A 343 5.01 1.07 -21.45
C GLU A 343 5.71 -0.26 -21.78
N THR A 344 5.07 -1.12 -22.60
CA THR A 344 5.63 -2.41 -22.99
C THR A 344 7.05 -2.30 -23.57
N ARG A 345 7.34 -1.27 -24.36
CA ARG A 345 8.64 -1.10 -25.00
C ARG A 345 9.74 -0.68 -24.04
N VAL A 346 9.41 0.19 -23.06
CA VAL A 346 10.43 0.72 -22.15
C VAL A 346 10.69 -0.21 -20.97
N GLU A 347 9.72 -0.98 -20.54
CA GLU A 347 9.80 -1.90 -19.41
C GLU A 347 10.57 -3.17 -19.74
N ALA A 348 10.41 -3.69 -20.96
CA ALA A 348 11.14 -4.87 -21.42
C ALA A 348 12.66 -4.64 -21.55
N LYS A 349 13.13 -3.39 -21.52
CA LYS A 349 14.51 -3.05 -21.80
C LYS A 349 15.34 -2.88 -20.52
N ASN A 350 16.39 -3.67 -20.36
CA ASN A 350 17.45 -3.36 -19.39
C ASN A 350 18.29 -2.18 -19.91
N THR A 351 17.92 -0.99 -19.47
CA THR A 351 18.53 0.27 -19.90
C THR A 351 19.74 0.58 -19.00
N SER A 352 20.90 0.83 -19.60
CA SER A 352 22.05 1.30 -18.84
C SER A 352 21.86 2.73 -18.35
N TRP A 353 22.55 3.10 -17.24
CA TRP A 353 22.50 4.46 -16.72
C TRP A 353 22.94 5.51 -17.76
N SER A 354 23.96 5.23 -18.56
CA SER A 354 24.41 6.14 -19.61
C SER A 354 23.37 6.33 -20.71
N ALA A 355 22.68 5.28 -21.13
CA ALA A 355 21.59 5.37 -22.12
C ALA A 355 20.39 6.17 -21.56
N PHE A 356 20.05 5.96 -20.29
CA PHE A 356 19.00 6.72 -19.60
C PHE A 356 19.30 8.22 -19.52
N THR A 357 20.55 8.58 -19.15
CA THR A 357 20.95 9.98 -19.01
C THR A 357 21.15 10.71 -20.34
N SER A 358 21.36 9.98 -21.44
CA SER A 358 21.51 10.55 -22.79
C SER A 358 20.18 10.75 -23.53
N PHE A 359 19.04 10.26 -23.01
CA PHE A 359 17.69 10.45 -23.57
C PHE A 359 17.27 11.91 -23.47
#